data_b4b59bcd0233b066e47de2f2fb94ba08
#
_entry.id   b4b59bcd0233b066e47de2f2fb94ba08
#
_cell.length_a   1.000
_cell.length_b   1.000
_cell.length_c   1.000
_cell.angle_alpha   90.00
_cell.angle_beta   90.00
_cell.angle_gamma   90.00
#
_symmetry.space_group_name_H-M   'P 1'
#
loop_
_entity.id
_entity.type
_entity.pdbx_description
1 polymer ?
#
loop_
_entity_poly.entity_id
_entity_poly.type
_entity_poly.pdbx_seq_one_letter_code
_entity_poly.pdbx_strand_id
1 'polypeptide(L)'
;MSNQHMLLLFNLLPVGSNISTWWNFGSMLLACLVLQTLTGFFLAIHYTANINLAFSSIVHITRDVPYGWVMQNLHAIGASMFFICIYIHIARGLYYGSFMNKNVWLSGTALLIILMATAFFGYVLPWGQMSFWAATVITNLLTAVPYIGTELTNWLWGGFSINDPTLTRFFALHFILPFTIMSMSSIHIVLLHTEGSSNPLGTNSDIDKIPFHPYHSHKDMLMLTIMITTLFIIMSFTPNIFNDPENFSKANPLVTPQHIKPEWYFLFAYGILRSIPNKLGGTVALVLSVTILLTMPFTHTSYMRSMTFRPLMQFMFWTLVATFITITWAATKPVEPPFTTIGQATSILYFAFFITNPMLGWLENKISITNT
;
A
#
# COMPACT_ATOMS: atom_id res chain seq x y z
N MET A 1 -10.95 -34.91 0.99
CA MET A 1 -11.91 -34.12 1.78
C MET A 1 -12.96 -33.57 0.83
N SER A 2 -14.24 -33.78 1.10
CA SER A 2 -15.31 -33.25 0.24
C SER A 2 -15.40 -31.73 0.35
N ASN A 3 -15.85 -31.05 -0.70
CA ASN A 3 -16.03 -29.58 -0.71
C ASN A 3 -16.91 -29.08 0.47
N GLN A 4 -17.81 -29.90 0.96
CA GLN A 4 -18.63 -29.61 2.15
C GLN A 4 -17.80 -29.51 3.44
N HIS A 5 -16.77 -30.33 3.62
CA HIS A 5 -15.89 -30.24 4.79
C HIS A 5 -15.03 -28.98 4.78
N MET A 6 -14.59 -28.51 3.61
CA MET A 6 -13.84 -27.25 3.51
C MET A 6 -14.72 -26.03 3.83
N LEU A 7 -15.94 -25.97 3.30
CA LEU A 7 -16.91 -24.90 3.61
C LEU A 7 -17.30 -24.89 5.09
N LEU A 8 -17.46 -26.05 5.72
CA LEU A 8 -17.74 -26.17 7.15
C LEU A 8 -16.58 -25.67 8.02
N LEU A 9 -15.32 -25.94 7.62
CA LEU A 9 -14.13 -25.46 8.33
C LEU A 9 -14.01 -23.93 8.33
N PHE A 10 -14.32 -23.27 7.22
CA PHE A 10 -14.33 -21.79 7.16
C PHE A 10 -15.47 -21.18 7.97
N ASN A 11 -16.65 -21.77 7.95
CA ASN A 11 -17.82 -21.27 8.68
C ASN A 11 -17.70 -21.41 10.20
N LEU A 12 -17.02 -22.47 10.67
CA LEU A 12 -16.84 -22.78 12.08
C LEU A 12 -15.53 -22.28 12.68
N LEU A 13 -14.73 -21.50 11.92
CA LEU A 13 -13.46 -20.97 12.43
C LEU A 13 -13.72 -20.16 13.72
N PRO A 14 -13.12 -20.55 14.86
CA PRO A 14 -13.32 -19.85 16.11
C PRO A 14 -12.54 -18.53 16.11
N VAL A 15 -13.22 -17.42 16.32
CA VAL A 15 -12.64 -16.06 16.33
C VAL A 15 -13.09 -15.32 17.59
N GLY A 16 -12.24 -14.45 18.14
CA GLY A 16 -12.59 -13.64 19.31
C GLY A 16 -13.88 -12.84 19.08
N SER A 17 -14.76 -12.85 20.07
CA SER A 17 -16.06 -12.16 20.02
C SER A 17 -15.91 -10.63 19.90
N ASN A 18 -14.81 -10.09 20.42
CA ASN A 18 -14.55 -8.65 20.62
C ASN A 18 -13.81 -7.97 19.43
N ILE A 19 -13.60 -8.65 18.30
CA ILE A 19 -12.95 -7.99 17.14
C ILE A 19 -13.85 -6.91 16.55
N SER A 20 -13.24 -5.73 16.31
CA SER A 20 -13.91 -4.54 15.78
C SER A 20 -13.91 -4.52 14.25
N THR A 21 -14.51 -3.48 13.65
CA THR A 21 -14.51 -3.26 12.18
C THR A 21 -13.11 -3.08 11.59
N TRP A 22 -12.10 -2.75 12.38
CA TRP A 22 -10.70 -2.70 11.93
C TRP A 22 -10.16 -4.05 11.45
N TRP A 23 -10.78 -5.17 11.81
CA TRP A 23 -10.42 -6.51 11.33
C TRP A 23 -11.02 -6.85 9.96
N ASN A 24 -12.04 -6.11 9.50
CA ASN A 24 -12.67 -6.33 8.19
C ASN A 24 -11.81 -5.86 7.00
N PHE A 25 -10.75 -5.08 7.23
CA PHE A 25 -9.88 -4.58 6.13
C PHE A 25 -9.13 -5.69 5.40
N GLY A 26 -8.93 -6.86 6.01
CA GLY A 26 -8.36 -8.02 5.32
C GLY A 26 -9.29 -8.59 4.24
N SER A 27 -10.57 -8.76 4.53
CA SER A 27 -11.58 -9.20 3.55
C SER A 27 -11.83 -8.14 2.47
N MET A 28 -11.80 -6.86 2.82
CA MET A 28 -11.88 -5.76 1.86
C MET A 28 -10.69 -5.74 0.90
N LEU A 29 -9.47 -6.01 1.38
CA LEU A 29 -8.27 -6.13 0.54
C LEU A 29 -8.38 -7.30 -0.46
N LEU A 30 -8.93 -8.43 -0.04
CA LEU A 30 -9.20 -9.55 -0.94
C LEU A 30 -10.20 -9.17 -2.03
N ALA A 31 -11.27 -8.45 -1.68
CA ALA A 31 -12.24 -7.95 -2.65
C ALA A 31 -11.61 -6.92 -3.61
N CYS A 32 -10.75 -6.02 -3.12
CA CYS A 32 -9.97 -5.13 -3.97
C CYS A 32 -9.08 -5.91 -4.94
N LEU A 33 -8.39 -6.96 -4.47
CA LEU A 33 -7.54 -7.80 -5.34
C LEU A 33 -8.36 -8.46 -6.46
N VAL A 34 -9.52 -9.02 -6.14
CA VAL A 34 -10.42 -9.61 -7.14
C VAL A 34 -10.90 -8.55 -8.15
N LEU A 35 -11.34 -7.39 -7.66
CA LEU A 35 -11.79 -6.29 -8.50
C LEU A 35 -10.69 -5.82 -9.45
N GLN A 36 -9.48 -5.59 -8.93
CA GLN A 36 -8.33 -5.13 -9.72
C GLN A 36 -7.91 -6.17 -10.76
N THR A 37 -7.89 -7.45 -10.40
CA THR A 37 -7.54 -8.53 -11.33
C THR A 37 -8.56 -8.64 -12.46
N LEU A 38 -9.85 -8.62 -12.15
CA LEU A 38 -10.91 -8.71 -13.16
C LEU A 38 -10.92 -7.49 -14.08
N THR A 39 -10.94 -6.29 -13.53
CA THR A 39 -10.92 -5.06 -14.35
C THR A 39 -9.64 -4.96 -15.18
N GLY A 40 -8.49 -5.31 -14.62
CA GLY A 40 -7.20 -5.32 -15.31
C GLY A 40 -7.14 -6.34 -16.46
N PHE A 41 -7.72 -7.51 -16.27
CA PHE A 41 -7.81 -8.52 -17.33
C PHE A 41 -8.60 -7.98 -18.54
N PHE A 42 -9.78 -7.38 -18.32
CA PHE A 42 -10.56 -6.79 -19.42
C PHE A 42 -9.86 -5.60 -20.08
N LEU A 43 -9.14 -4.77 -19.30
CA LEU A 43 -8.34 -3.68 -19.86
C LEU A 43 -7.19 -4.22 -20.74
N ALA A 44 -6.53 -5.29 -20.32
CA ALA A 44 -5.42 -5.89 -21.04
C ALA A 44 -5.83 -6.44 -22.43
N ILE A 45 -7.09 -6.83 -22.63
CA ILE A 45 -7.61 -7.30 -23.93
C ILE A 45 -7.53 -6.21 -25.01
N HIS A 46 -7.69 -4.95 -24.62
CA HIS A 46 -7.73 -3.81 -25.54
C HIS A 46 -6.50 -2.91 -25.50
N TYR A 47 -5.62 -3.08 -24.51
CA TYR A 47 -4.45 -2.26 -24.32
C TYR A 47 -3.30 -2.69 -25.24
N THR A 48 -2.54 -1.72 -25.77
CA THR A 48 -1.36 -1.97 -26.60
C THR A 48 -0.13 -1.35 -25.94
N ALA A 49 0.83 -2.19 -25.52
CA ALA A 49 2.09 -1.77 -24.89
C ALA A 49 3.11 -1.28 -25.93
N ASN A 50 2.84 -0.13 -26.53
CA ASN A 50 3.74 0.55 -27.49
C ASN A 50 3.65 2.06 -27.28
N ILE A 51 4.77 2.76 -27.27
CA ILE A 51 4.83 4.20 -26.93
C ILE A 51 4.01 5.10 -27.88
N ASN A 52 3.76 4.67 -29.11
CA ASN A 52 2.92 5.40 -30.05
C ASN A 52 1.42 5.13 -29.87
N LEU A 53 1.05 3.94 -29.36
CA LEU A 53 -0.31 3.43 -29.30
C LEU A 53 -0.88 3.35 -27.89
N ALA A 54 -0.06 3.30 -26.83
CA ALA A 54 -0.51 3.09 -25.46
C ALA A 54 -1.55 4.12 -25.03
N PHE A 55 -1.24 5.40 -25.18
CA PHE A 55 -2.16 6.48 -24.80
C PHE A 55 -3.48 6.41 -25.60
N SER A 56 -3.41 6.22 -26.92
CA SER A 56 -4.59 6.11 -27.77
C SER A 56 -5.40 4.84 -27.48
N SER A 57 -4.77 3.74 -27.08
CA SER A 57 -5.50 2.52 -26.69
C SER A 57 -6.34 2.74 -25.40
N ILE A 58 -5.82 3.51 -24.41
CA ILE A 58 -6.61 3.91 -23.23
C ILE A 58 -7.77 4.84 -23.64
N VAL A 59 -7.53 5.79 -24.53
CA VAL A 59 -8.61 6.66 -25.07
C VAL A 59 -9.67 5.83 -25.78
N HIS A 60 -9.27 4.86 -26.62
CA HIS A 60 -10.16 3.92 -27.28
C HIS A 60 -11.00 3.10 -26.27
N ILE A 61 -10.36 2.54 -25.23
CA ILE A 61 -11.06 1.81 -24.17
C ILE A 61 -12.14 2.68 -23.54
N THR A 62 -11.81 3.93 -23.21
CA THR A 62 -12.73 4.81 -22.48
C THR A 62 -13.86 5.37 -23.34
N ARG A 63 -13.67 5.51 -24.66
CA ARG A 63 -14.63 6.16 -25.55
C ARG A 63 -15.43 5.20 -26.42
N ASP A 64 -14.77 4.15 -26.94
CA ASP A 64 -15.32 3.34 -28.01
C ASP A 64 -15.72 1.92 -27.54
N VAL A 65 -15.03 1.36 -26.54
CA VAL A 65 -15.35 0.03 -26.01
C VAL A 65 -16.59 0.11 -25.12
N PRO A 66 -17.63 -0.71 -25.34
CA PRO A 66 -18.81 -0.74 -24.47
C PRO A 66 -18.42 -0.99 -23.00
N TYR A 67 -18.84 -0.10 -22.10
CA TYR A 67 -18.50 -0.10 -20.67
C TYR A 67 -17.00 -0.01 -20.35
N GLY A 68 -16.14 0.29 -21.33
CA GLY A 68 -14.68 0.41 -21.13
C GLY A 68 -14.33 1.51 -20.12
N TRP A 69 -15.06 2.63 -20.13
CA TRP A 69 -14.91 3.69 -19.15
C TRP A 69 -15.19 3.22 -17.70
N VAL A 70 -16.13 2.30 -17.51
CA VAL A 70 -16.41 1.70 -16.19
C VAL A 70 -15.22 0.88 -15.74
N MET A 71 -14.69 0.00 -16.60
CA MET A 71 -13.55 -0.86 -16.28
C MET A 71 -12.30 -0.03 -15.96
N GLN A 72 -12.01 0.99 -16.77
CA GLN A 72 -10.85 1.86 -16.58
C GLN A 72 -10.97 2.68 -15.28
N ASN A 73 -12.13 3.32 -15.03
CA ASN A 73 -12.32 4.10 -13.81
C ASN A 73 -12.33 3.23 -12.55
N LEU A 74 -12.99 2.06 -12.56
CA LEU A 74 -12.96 1.14 -11.42
C LEU A 74 -11.55 0.63 -11.15
N HIS A 75 -10.74 0.40 -12.18
CA HIS A 75 -9.35 -0.02 -12.02
C HIS A 75 -8.51 1.10 -11.39
N ALA A 76 -8.62 2.33 -11.88
CA ALA A 76 -7.86 3.47 -11.37
C ALA A 76 -8.28 3.87 -9.94
N ILE A 77 -9.59 4.01 -9.67
CA ILE A 77 -10.11 4.35 -8.34
C ILE A 77 -9.91 3.19 -7.37
N GLY A 78 -10.08 1.95 -7.84
CA GLY A 78 -9.89 0.75 -7.06
C GLY A 78 -8.45 0.58 -6.56
N ALA A 79 -7.45 1.05 -7.30
CA ALA A 79 -6.07 1.11 -6.81
C ALA A 79 -5.95 2.03 -5.59
N SER A 80 -6.55 3.22 -5.62
CA SER A 80 -6.62 4.12 -4.46
C SER A 80 -7.34 3.48 -3.27
N MET A 81 -8.47 2.80 -3.50
CA MET A 81 -9.18 2.07 -2.44
C MET A 81 -8.34 0.95 -1.84
N PHE A 82 -7.58 0.23 -2.66
CA PHE A 82 -6.66 -0.81 -2.21
C PHE A 82 -5.62 -0.23 -1.23
N PHE A 83 -5.01 0.92 -1.56
CA PHE A 83 -4.03 1.57 -0.69
C PHE A 83 -4.66 2.16 0.58
N ILE A 84 -5.87 2.70 0.54
CA ILE A 84 -6.60 3.11 1.75
C ILE A 84 -6.78 1.90 2.68
N CYS A 85 -7.28 0.80 2.14
CA CYS A 85 -7.51 -0.40 2.93
C CYS A 85 -6.22 -0.98 3.52
N ILE A 86 -5.11 -1.03 2.75
CA ILE A 86 -3.86 -1.63 3.25
C ILE A 86 -3.19 -0.75 4.31
N TYR A 87 -3.23 0.57 4.19
CA TYR A 87 -2.69 1.46 5.21
C TYR A 87 -3.45 1.35 6.53
N ILE A 88 -4.78 1.25 6.47
CA ILE A 88 -5.60 1.02 7.67
C ILE A 88 -5.33 -0.38 8.24
N HIS A 89 -5.18 -1.39 7.39
CA HIS A 89 -4.86 -2.76 7.82
C HIS A 89 -3.50 -2.84 8.54
N ILE A 90 -2.48 -2.14 8.04
CA ILE A 90 -1.17 -2.03 8.69
C ILE A 90 -1.27 -1.23 10.00
N ALA A 91 -1.96 -0.10 9.98
CA ALA A 91 -2.16 0.73 11.17
C ALA A 91 -2.86 -0.04 12.30
N ARG A 92 -3.88 -0.86 11.98
CA ARG A 92 -4.51 -1.78 12.91
C ARG A 92 -3.49 -2.77 13.48
N GLY A 93 -2.64 -3.35 12.62
CA GLY A 93 -1.58 -4.28 13.02
C GLY A 93 -0.56 -3.67 13.97
N LEU A 94 -0.18 -2.40 13.74
CA LEU A 94 0.71 -1.64 14.61
C LEU A 94 0.04 -1.30 15.94
N TYR A 95 -1.19 -0.78 15.93
CA TYR A 95 -1.88 -0.32 17.13
C TYR A 95 -2.22 -1.46 18.10
N TYR A 96 -2.75 -2.56 17.58
CA TYR A 96 -3.18 -3.69 18.41
C TYR A 96 -2.13 -4.79 18.58
N GLY A 97 -0.90 -4.58 18.08
CA GLY A 97 0.20 -5.50 18.26
C GLY A 97 0.08 -6.80 17.46
N SER A 98 -0.70 -6.81 16.37
CA SER A 98 -0.84 -7.98 15.49
C SER A 98 0.49 -8.37 14.81
N PHE A 99 1.45 -7.45 14.73
CA PHE A 99 2.80 -7.70 14.20
C PHE A 99 3.57 -8.77 15.02
N MET A 100 3.14 -9.09 16.24
CA MET A 100 3.73 -10.17 17.02
C MET A 100 3.49 -11.55 16.41
N ASN A 101 2.49 -11.70 15.55
CA ASN A 101 2.32 -12.86 14.67
C ASN A 101 3.31 -12.72 13.49
N LYS A 102 4.58 -13.07 13.76
CA LYS A 102 5.74 -12.72 12.92
C LYS A 102 5.57 -13.15 11.45
N ASN A 103 5.16 -14.39 11.22
CA ASN A 103 5.05 -14.92 9.86
C ASN A 103 3.96 -14.20 9.07
N VAL A 104 2.84 -13.90 9.72
CA VAL A 104 1.73 -13.14 9.13
C VAL A 104 2.19 -11.73 8.80
N TRP A 105 2.88 -11.06 9.72
CA TRP A 105 3.38 -9.70 9.52
C TRP A 105 4.42 -9.59 8.42
N LEU A 106 5.39 -10.49 8.40
CA LEU A 106 6.45 -10.50 7.39
C LEU A 106 5.91 -10.78 5.99
N SER A 107 5.00 -11.76 5.86
CA SER A 107 4.33 -12.05 4.57
C SER A 107 3.45 -10.86 4.12
N GLY A 108 2.76 -10.18 5.04
CA GLY A 108 2.00 -8.96 4.75
C GLY A 108 2.87 -7.80 4.30
N THR A 109 4.05 -7.61 4.90
CA THR A 109 5.01 -6.56 4.46
C THR A 109 5.57 -6.87 3.06
N ALA A 110 5.83 -8.14 2.75
CA ALA A 110 6.23 -8.55 1.41
C ALA A 110 5.11 -8.28 0.38
N LEU A 111 3.85 -8.56 0.73
CA LEU A 111 2.68 -8.22 -0.10
C LEU A 111 2.59 -6.71 -0.36
N LEU A 112 2.83 -5.86 0.64
CA LEU A 112 2.85 -4.40 0.47
C LEU A 112 3.89 -3.98 -0.57
N ILE A 113 5.13 -4.51 -0.50
CA ILE A 113 6.21 -4.16 -1.43
C ILE A 113 5.84 -4.56 -2.86
N ILE A 114 5.30 -5.76 -3.05
CA ILE A 114 4.88 -6.24 -4.38
C ILE A 114 3.69 -5.42 -4.90
N LEU A 115 2.73 -5.06 -4.03
CA LEU A 115 1.60 -4.20 -4.40
C LEU A 115 2.07 -2.81 -4.85
N MET A 116 3.02 -2.20 -4.12
CA MET A 116 3.61 -0.92 -4.51
C MET A 116 4.29 -0.99 -5.89
N ALA A 117 5.08 -2.04 -6.13
CA ALA A 117 5.69 -2.28 -7.44
C ALA A 117 4.63 -2.47 -8.54
N THR A 118 3.59 -3.27 -8.27
CA THR A 118 2.48 -3.50 -9.20
C THR A 118 1.79 -2.20 -9.58
N ALA A 119 1.44 -1.38 -8.60
CA ALA A 119 0.78 -0.10 -8.83
C ALA A 119 1.66 0.89 -9.60
N PHE A 120 2.95 0.94 -9.29
CA PHE A 120 3.91 1.78 -10.01
C PHE A 120 3.98 1.40 -11.49
N PHE A 121 4.17 0.12 -11.81
CA PHE A 121 4.21 -0.33 -13.21
C PHE A 121 2.89 -0.04 -13.92
N GLY A 122 1.75 -0.23 -13.25
CA GLY A 122 0.42 0.06 -13.81
C GLY A 122 0.19 1.52 -14.14
N TYR A 123 0.66 2.43 -13.28
CA TYR A 123 0.53 3.87 -13.51
C TYR A 123 1.33 4.37 -14.73
N VAL A 124 2.39 3.66 -15.11
CA VAL A 124 3.19 4.01 -16.29
C VAL A 124 2.49 3.65 -17.60
N LEU A 125 1.62 2.63 -17.61
CA LEU A 125 1.03 2.04 -18.82
C LEU A 125 0.23 3.01 -19.70
N PRO A 126 -0.56 3.96 -19.17
CA PRO A 126 -1.27 4.94 -20.00
C PRO A 126 -0.37 5.81 -20.88
N TRP A 127 0.89 5.91 -20.55
CA TRP A 127 1.89 6.72 -21.24
C TRP A 127 1.48 8.17 -21.42
N GLY A 128 0.88 8.73 -20.36
CA GLY A 128 0.63 10.15 -20.21
C GLY A 128 1.86 10.89 -19.70
N GLN A 129 1.77 12.22 -19.58
CA GLN A 129 2.87 13.05 -19.08
C GLN A 129 3.35 12.64 -17.69
N MET A 130 2.45 12.41 -16.74
CA MET A 130 2.86 11.97 -15.41
C MET A 130 3.33 10.53 -15.38
N SER A 131 2.76 9.64 -16.20
CA SER A 131 3.24 8.27 -16.36
C SER A 131 4.71 8.22 -16.76
N PHE A 132 5.08 9.00 -17.79
CA PHE A 132 6.44 9.06 -18.32
C PHE A 132 7.42 9.72 -17.34
N TRP A 133 7.09 10.91 -16.84
CA TRP A 133 8.01 11.67 -16.01
C TRP A 133 8.15 11.08 -14.59
N ALA A 134 7.09 10.54 -14.01
CA ALA A 134 7.20 9.82 -12.74
C ALA A 134 8.08 8.57 -12.88
N ALA A 135 7.90 7.80 -13.96
CA ALA A 135 8.75 6.65 -14.24
C ALA A 135 10.22 7.06 -14.43
N THR A 136 10.49 8.14 -15.17
CA THR A 136 11.85 8.68 -15.37
C THR A 136 12.50 9.02 -14.02
N VAL A 137 11.81 9.74 -13.14
CA VAL A 137 12.35 10.15 -11.83
C VAL A 137 12.60 8.94 -10.93
N ILE A 138 11.62 8.07 -10.77
CA ILE A 138 11.71 6.96 -9.82
C ILE A 138 12.74 5.92 -10.25
N THR A 139 12.78 5.55 -11.53
CA THR A 139 13.75 4.57 -12.00
C THR A 139 15.17 5.12 -12.03
N ASN A 140 15.34 6.44 -12.24
CA ASN A 140 16.64 7.09 -12.16
C ASN A 140 17.21 7.11 -10.72
N LEU A 141 16.43 6.81 -9.68
CA LEU A 141 16.97 6.64 -8.33
C LEU A 141 17.95 5.46 -8.23
N LEU A 142 17.82 4.46 -9.09
CA LEU A 142 18.75 3.33 -9.14
C LEU A 142 20.17 3.75 -9.45
N THR A 143 20.38 4.85 -10.18
CA THR A 143 21.73 5.37 -10.45
C THR A 143 22.47 5.84 -9.18
N ALA A 144 21.76 5.99 -8.03
CA ALA A 144 22.38 6.28 -6.75
C ALA A 144 23.12 5.08 -6.15
N VAL A 145 22.87 3.85 -6.64
CA VAL A 145 23.58 2.65 -6.16
C VAL A 145 25.02 2.71 -6.61
N PRO A 146 25.99 2.67 -5.68
CA PRO A 146 27.40 2.76 -6.04
C PRO A 146 27.82 1.63 -6.98
N TYR A 147 28.71 1.95 -7.93
CA TYR A 147 29.36 1.08 -8.92
C TYR A 147 28.42 0.52 -10.00
N ILE A 148 27.26 0.00 -9.67
CA ILE A 148 26.36 -0.73 -10.60
C ILE A 148 25.08 0.03 -10.97
N GLY A 149 24.85 1.22 -10.39
CA GLY A 149 23.57 1.91 -10.51
C GLY A 149 23.21 2.28 -11.95
N THR A 150 24.17 2.72 -12.74
CA THR A 150 23.94 3.09 -14.14
C THR A 150 23.59 1.88 -14.99
N GLU A 151 24.34 0.78 -14.85
CA GLU A 151 24.08 -0.48 -15.58
C GLU A 151 22.71 -1.05 -15.18
N LEU A 152 22.36 -1.02 -13.90
CA LEU A 152 21.08 -1.47 -13.40
C LEU A 152 19.93 -0.63 -13.98
N THR A 153 20.12 0.67 -14.06
CA THR A 153 19.12 1.59 -14.65
C THR A 153 18.95 1.32 -16.15
N ASN A 154 20.04 1.21 -16.88
CA ASN A 154 20.03 0.90 -18.32
C ASN A 154 19.40 -0.48 -18.59
N TRP A 155 19.71 -1.46 -17.75
CA TRP A 155 19.07 -2.78 -17.81
C TRP A 155 17.57 -2.70 -17.60
N LEU A 156 17.10 -1.94 -16.58
CA LEU A 156 15.67 -1.75 -16.30
C LEU A 156 14.97 -1.04 -17.47
N TRP A 157 15.57 0.01 -18.01
CA TRP A 157 15.01 0.75 -19.16
C TRP A 157 15.04 -0.06 -20.46
N GLY A 158 16.03 -0.95 -20.61
CA GLY A 158 16.30 -1.65 -21.88
C GLY A 158 16.95 -0.76 -22.92
N GLY A 159 17.65 0.29 -22.47
CA GLY A 159 18.32 1.30 -23.26
C GLY A 159 18.85 2.43 -22.39
N PHE A 160 19.11 3.58 -22.97
CA PHE A 160 19.69 4.74 -22.27
C PHE A 160 18.64 5.73 -21.73
N SER A 161 17.37 5.47 -21.99
CA SER A 161 16.23 6.27 -21.51
C SER A 161 14.98 5.42 -21.46
N ILE A 162 13.94 5.93 -20.78
CA ILE A 162 12.61 5.32 -20.81
C ILE A 162 12.03 5.39 -22.22
N ASN A 163 11.66 4.22 -22.75
CA ASN A 163 11.19 4.07 -24.12
C ASN A 163 10.33 2.79 -24.26
N ASP A 164 10.09 2.35 -25.49
CA ASP A 164 9.25 1.19 -25.82
C ASP A 164 9.64 -0.09 -25.07
N PRO A 165 10.95 -0.47 -24.99
CA PRO A 165 11.36 -1.62 -24.17
C PRO A 165 10.97 -1.50 -22.69
N THR A 166 11.01 -0.29 -22.11
CA THR A 166 10.62 -0.04 -20.72
C THR A 166 9.11 -0.27 -20.55
N LEU A 167 8.30 0.29 -21.44
CA LEU A 167 6.85 0.17 -21.38
C LEU A 167 6.40 -1.29 -21.51
N THR A 168 6.99 -2.04 -22.43
CA THR A 168 6.68 -3.45 -22.66
C THR A 168 7.01 -4.30 -21.44
N ARG A 169 8.17 -4.07 -20.80
CA ARG A 169 8.55 -4.77 -19.56
C ARG A 169 7.62 -4.44 -18.40
N PHE A 170 7.24 -3.18 -18.26
CA PHE A 170 6.33 -2.75 -17.20
C PHE A 170 4.92 -3.33 -17.41
N PHE A 171 4.46 -3.45 -18.63
CA PHE A 171 3.22 -4.16 -18.93
C PHE A 171 3.31 -5.64 -18.53
N ALA A 172 4.37 -6.35 -18.91
CA ALA A 172 4.56 -7.75 -18.55
C ALA A 172 4.60 -7.94 -17.02
N LEU A 173 5.34 -7.09 -16.31
CA LEU A 173 5.43 -7.13 -14.85
C LEU A 173 4.09 -6.77 -14.19
N HIS A 174 3.40 -5.73 -14.64
CA HIS A 174 2.09 -5.35 -14.10
C HIS A 174 1.05 -6.45 -14.32
N PHE A 175 1.11 -7.18 -15.43
CA PHE A 175 0.19 -8.28 -15.71
C PHE A 175 0.44 -9.52 -14.82
N ILE A 176 1.71 -9.87 -14.56
CA ILE A 176 2.03 -11.09 -13.79
C ILE A 176 1.98 -10.88 -12.27
N LEU A 177 2.34 -9.72 -11.75
CA LEU A 177 2.44 -9.46 -10.31
C LEU A 177 1.12 -9.64 -9.55
N PRO A 178 -0.07 -9.28 -10.06
CA PRO A 178 -1.34 -9.58 -9.39
C PRO A 178 -1.55 -11.05 -9.08
N PHE A 179 -1.13 -11.97 -9.94
CA PHE A 179 -1.20 -13.41 -9.68
C PHE A 179 -0.20 -13.84 -8.60
N THR A 180 0.97 -13.21 -8.54
CA THR A 180 1.92 -13.37 -7.43
C THR A 180 1.32 -12.89 -6.12
N ILE A 181 0.67 -11.70 -6.10
CA ILE A 181 -0.04 -11.19 -4.93
C ILE A 181 -1.15 -12.16 -4.51
N MET A 182 -1.92 -12.71 -5.44
CA MET A 182 -2.99 -13.68 -5.14
C MET A 182 -2.44 -14.93 -4.46
N SER A 183 -1.35 -15.50 -4.98
CA SER A 183 -0.68 -16.67 -4.40
C SER A 183 -0.12 -16.37 -3.01
N MET A 184 0.55 -15.24 -2.84
CA MET A 184 1.10 -14.83 -1.55
C MET A 184 0.01 -14.45 -0.54
N SER A 185 -1.11 -13.87 -0.99
CA SER A 185 -2.27 -13.60 -0.12
C SER A 185 -2.87 -14.89 0.43
N SER A 186 -2.92 -15.95 -0.38
CA SER A 186 -3.36 -17.28 0.07
C SER A 186 -2.43 -17.82 1.16
N ILE A 187 -1.11 -17.69 1.00
CA ILE A 187 -0.14 -18.07 2.02
C ILE A 187 -0.31 -17.23 3.29
N HIS A 188 -0.50 -15.90 3.16
CA HIS A 188 -0.74 -15.00 4.27
C HIS A 188 -1.98 -15.38 5.10
N ILE A 189 -3.07 -15.77 4.44
CA ILE A 189 -4.30 -16.25 5.09
C ILE A 189 -4.06 -17.59 5.77
N VAL A 190 -3.35 -18.53 5.15
CA VAL A 190 -3.00 -19.83 5.76
C VAL A 190 -2.18 -19.61 7.04
N LEU A 191 -1.17 -18.75 6.99
CA LEU A 191 -0.37 -18.38 8.17
C LEU A 191 -1.22 -17.73 9.27
N LEU A 192 -2.18 -16.86 8.89
CA LEU A 192 -3.12 -16.29 9.84
C LEU A 192 -4.00 -17.36 10.50
N HIS A 193 -4.46 -18.34 9.75
CA HIS A 193 -5.32 -19.41 10.29
C HIS A 193 -4.57 -20.34 11.23
N THR A 194 -3.26 -20.54 11.07
CA THR A 194 -2.45 -21.35 12.00
C THR A 194 -2.22 -20.66 13.35
N GLU A 195 -2.06 -19.33 13.34
CA GLU A 195 -1.79 -18.54 14.57
C GLU A 195 -3.08 -17.98 15.19
N GLY A 196 -4.13 -17.81 14.40
CA GLY A 196 -5.38 -17.13 14.78
C GLY A 196 -5.28 -15.61 14.69
N SER A 197 -6.46 -14.96 14.63
CA SER A 197 -6.56 -13.50 14.66
C SER A 197 -6.29 -12.94 16.04
N SER A 198 -5.56 -11.84 16.12
CA SER A 198 -5.45 -11.01 17.32
C SER A 198 -6.79 -10.32 17.64
N ASN A 199 -6.89 -9.69 18.80
CA ASN A 199 -8.06 -8.93 19.22
C ASN A 199 -7.66 -7.54 19.77
N PRO A 200 -8.61 -6.61 20.03
CA PRO A 200 -8.31 -5.26 20.49
C PRO A 200 -7.56 -5.18 21.83
N LEU A 201 -7.70 -6.18 22.67
CA LEU A 201 -7.04 -6.22 23.98
C LEU A 201 -5.60 -6.76 23.90
N GLY A 202 -5.25 -7.46 22.81
CA GLY A 202 -3.93 -8.09 22.65
C GLY A 202 -3.69 -9.29 23.58
N THR A 203 -4.74 -9.78 24.24
CA THR A 203 -4.70 -10.94 25.12
C THR A 203 -5.20 -12.20 24.42
N ASN A 204 -4.96 -13.38 25.02
CA ASN A 204 -5.52 -14.63 24.52
C ASN A 204 -7.05 -14.61 24.67
N SER A 205 -7.77 -14.93 23.59
CA SER A 205 -9.23 -14.97 23.53
C SER A 205 -9.80 -16.38 23.47
N ASP A 206 -9.05 -17.43 23.82
CA ASP A 206 -9.51 -18.83 23.68
C ASP A 206 -10.76 -19.13 24.47
N ILE A 207 -10.98 -18.43 25.59
CA ILE A 207 -12.17 -18.56 26.44
C ILE A 207 -13.38 -17.79 25.92
N ASP A 208 -13.23 -16.90 24.94
CA ASP A 208 -14.29 -16.03 24.41
C ASP A 208 -14.25 -16.00 22.87
N LYS A 209 -14.34 -17.19 22.27
CA LYS A 209 -14.43 -17.34 20.82
C LYS A 209 -15.83 -17.70 20.38
N ILE A 210 -16.25 -17.13 19.26
CA ILE A 210 -17.51 -17.44 18.57
C ILE A 210 -17.19 -17.94 17.16
N PRO A 211 -18.11 -18.66 16.51
CA PRO A 211 -17.95 -19.04 15.11
C PRO A 211 -17.84 -17.80 14.21
N PHE A 212 -17.01 -17.86 13.18
CA PHE A 212 -16.89 -16.76 12.22
C PHE A 212 -18.22 -16.46 11.52
N HIS A 213 -18.90 -17.48 11.04
CA HIS A 213 -20.25 -17.35 10.52
C HIS A 213 -21.29 -17.71 11.62
N PRO A 214 -22.35 -16.91 11.80
CA PRO A 214 -22.79 -15.76 10.99
C PRO A 214 -22.23 -14.38 11.42
N TYR A 215 -21.60 -14.28 12.57
CA TYR A 215 -21.32 -12.99 13.21
C TYR A 215 -20.34 -12.11 12.40
N HIS A 216 -19.14 -12.61 12.13
CA HIS A 216 -18.12 -11.83 11.43
C HIS A 216 -18.29 -11.84 9.91
N SER A 217 -18.92 -12.88 9.36
CA SER A 217 -19.25 -12.93 7.93
C SER A 217 -20.28 -11.87 7.52
N HIS A 218 -21.32 -11.65 8.34
CA HIS A 218 -22.27 -10.55 8.07
C HIS A 218 -21.64 -9.18 8.22
N LYS A 219 -20.71 -9.04 9.18
CA LYS A 219 -19.95 -7.82 9.37
C LYS A 219 -19.02 -7.53 8.19
N ASP A 220 -18.38 -8.57 7.63
CA ASP A 220 -17.61 -8.46 6.40
C ASP A 220 -18.49 -8.05 5.21
N MET A 221 -19.66 -8.67 5.04
CA MET A 221 -20.61 -8.31 3.99
C MET A 221 -21.05 -6.85 4.07
N LEU A 222 -21.34 -6.34 5.27
CA LEU A 222 -21.66 -4.92 5.48
C LEU A 222 -20.52 -4.01 5.00
N MET A 223 -19.29 -4.29 5.43
CA MET A 223 -18.13 -3.47 5.07
C MET A 223 -17.82 -3.53 3.58
N LEU A 224 -17.96 -4.72 2.96
CA LEU A 224 -17.84 -4.88 1.51
C LEU A 224 -18.90 -4.07 0.76
N THR A 225 -20.15 -4.09 1.21
CA THR A 225 -21.23 -3.30 0.63
C THR A 225 -20.91 -1.80 0.70
N ILE A 226 -20.45 -1.30 1.84
CA ILE A 226 -20.04 0.10 2.01
C ILE A 226 -18.90 0.44 1.05
N MET A 227 -17.87 -0.40 0.95
CA MET A 227 -16.73 -0.18 0.06
C MET A 227 -17.15 -0.13 -1.42
N ILE A 228 -17.94 -1.11 -1.87
CA ILE A 228 -18.42 -1.18 -3.25
C ILE A 228 -19.31 0.03 -3.57
N THR A 229 -20.22 0.39 -2.67
CA THR A 229 -21.08 1.59 -2.83
C THR A 229 -20.23 2.86 -2.94
N THR A 230 -19.19 3.00 -2.10
CA THR A 230 -18.28 4.14 -2.15
C THR A 230 -17.54 4.20 -3.49
N LEU A 231 -17.04 3.07 -3.99
CA LEU A 231 -16.39 2.99 -5.31
C LEU A 231 -17.33 3.43 -6.43
N PHE A 232 -18.58 2.96 -6.43
CA PHE A 232 -19.57 3.35 -7.44
C PHE A 232 -19.96 4.83 -7.34
N ILE A 233 -20.06 5.40 -6.15
CA ILE A 233 -20.31 6.83 -5.95
C ILE A 233 -19.16 7.65 -6.53
N ILE A 234 -17.91 7.33 -6.19
CA ILE A 234 -16.74 8.05 -6.69
C ILE A 234 -16.67 7.93 -8.23
N MET A 235 -16.82 6.71 -8.77
CA MET A 235 -16.79 6.47 -10.21
C MET A 235 -17.87 7.28 -10.95
N SER A 236 -19.07 7.40 -10.37
CA SER A 236 -20.21 8.05 -11.05
C SER A 236 -20.18 9.58 -10.98
N PHE A 237 -19.69 10.15 -9.87
CA PHE A 237 -19.78 11.59 -9.63
C PHE A 237 -18.44 12.32 -9.72
N THR A 238 -17.33 11.66 -9.38
CA THR A 238 -16.00 12.27 -9.33
C THR A 238 -14.88 11.32 -9.78
N PRO A 239 -14.97 10.72 -11.00
CA PRO A 239 -14.06 9.64 -11.43
C PRO A 239 -12.59 10.05 -11.45
N ASN A 240 -12.30 11.33 -11.57
CA ASN A 240 -10.94 11.87 -11.71
C ASN A 240 -10.36 12.45 -10.42
N ILE A 241 -11.02 12.26 -9.26
CA ILE A 241 -10.61 12.88 -7.99
C ILE A 241 -9.18 12.52 -7.55
N PHE A 242 -8.72 11.32 -7.93
CA PHE A 242 -7.37 10.84 -7.60
C PHE A 242 -6.37 11.01 -8.74
N ASN A 243 -6.82 11.39 -9.95
CA ASN A 243 -5.97 11.47 -11.12
C ASN A 243 -5.24 12.81 -11.21
N ASP A 244 -4.03 12.81 -11.73
CA ASP A 244 -3.32 14.04 -12.06
C ASP A 244 -3.78 14.57 -13.44
N PRO A 245 -4.13 15.86 -13.55
CA PRO A 245 -4.57 16.46 -14.82
C PRO A 245 -3.56 16.34 -15.96
N GLU A 246 -2.28 16.43 -15.67
CA GLU A 246 -1.20 16.30 -16.67
C GLU A 246 -1.19 14.91 -17.34
N ASN A 247 -1.72 13.88 -16.65
CA ASN A 247 -1.74 12.52 -17.19
C ASN A 247 -2.82 12.30 -18.26
N PHE A 248 -3.69 13.28 -18.49
CA PHE A 248 -4.64 13.30 -19.64
C PHE A 248 -4.02 13.81 -20.94
N SER A 249 -2.74 14.21 -20.91
CA SER A 249 -1.96 14.56 -22.08
C SER A 249 -0.98 13.44 -22.41
N LYS A 250 -0.81 13.11 -23.72
CA LYS A 250 0.16 12.11 -24.18
C LYS A 250 1.58 12.51 -23.74
N ALA A 251 2.39 11.53 -23.36
CA ALA A 251 3.78 11.74 -22.96
C ALA A 251 4.59 12.50 -24.04
N ASN A 252 5.25 13.56 -23.62
CA ASN A 252 6.19 14.31 -24.45
C ASN A 252 7.54 14.42 -23.71
N PRO A 253 8.57 13.70 -24.14
CA PRO A 253 9.88 13.71 -23.49
C PRO A 253 10.62 15.05 -23.59
N LEU A 254 10.19 15.97 -24.45
CA LEU A 254 10.78 17.30 -24.62
C LEU A 254 10.15 18.36 -23.72
N VAL A 255 9.02 18.07 -23.07
CA VAL A 255 8.28 19.01 -22.23
C VAL A 255 8.10 18.43 -20.82
N THR A 256 8.87 18.95 -19.88
CA THR A 256 8.78 18.55 -18.49
C THR A 256 7.61 19.26 -17.79
N PRO A 257 6.69 18.54 -17.13
CA PRO A 257 5.65 19.17 -16.32
C PRO A 257 6.25 19.99 -15.17
N GLN A 258 5.55 21.06 -14.77
CA GLN A 258 6.03 21.96 -13.73
C GLN A 258 6.20 21.24 -12.38
N HIS A 259 5.32 20.29 -12.06
CA HIS A 259 5.36 19.51 -10.83
C HIS A 259 5.23 18.03 -11.12
N ILE A 260 6.34 17.29 -11.06
CA ILE A 260 6.35 15.83 -11.16
C ILE A 260 6.11 15.28 -9.75
N LYS A 261 5.00 14.57 -9.57
CA LYS A 261 4.66 13.89 -8.32
C LYS A 261 4.11 12.48 -8.60
N PRO A 262 4.42 11.50 -7.76
CA PRO A 262 3.78 10.19 -7.85
C PRO A 262 2.32 10.26 -7.35
N GLU A 263 1.61 9.15 -7.52
CA GLU A 263 0.28 8.94 -6.94
C GLU A 263 0.28 9.15 -5.42
N TRP A 264 -0.85 9.61 -4.86
CA TRP A 264 -0.95 10.04 -3.46
C TRP A 264 -0.47 8.99 -2.46
N TYR A 265 -0.66 7.72 -2.75
CA TYR A 265 -0.26 6.62 -1.86
C TYR A 265 1.26 6.38 -1.81
N PHE A 266 2.04 6.97 -2.69
CA PHE A 266 3.51 6.99 -2.65
C PHE A 266 4.08 8.28 -2.07
N LEU A 267 3.27 9.33 -1.90
CA LEU A 267 3.75 10.66 -1.52
C LEU A 267 4.47 10.69 -0.17
N PHE A 268 4.08 9.86 0.81
CA PHE A 268 4.79 9.81 2.08
C PHE A 268 6.26 9.39 1.90
N ALA A 269 6.51 8.33 1.13
CA ALA A 269 7.86 7.83 0.86
C ALA A 269 8.65 8.80 -0.05
N TYR A 270 7.96 9.41 -1.03
CA TYR A 270 8.53 10.45 -1.89
C TYR A 270 8.86 11.73 -1.10
N GLY A 271 8.04 12.11 -0.12
CA GLY A 271 8.30 13.24 0.78
C GLY A 271 9.55 13.00 1.65
N ILE A 272 9.72 11.79 2.17
CA ILE A 272 10.93 11.37 2.90
C ILE A 272 12.17 11.45 1.98
N LEU A 273 12.08 10.91 0.76
CA LEU A 273 13.16 11.01 -0.24
C LEU A 273 13.60 12.48 -0.45
N ARG A 274 12.63 13.37 -0.69
CA ARG A 274 12.87 14.79 -0.98
C ARG A 274 13.42 15.59 0.21
N SER A 275 13.18 15.11 1.43
CA SER A 275 13.64 15.78 2.65
C SER A 275 15.15 15.67 2.88
N ILE A 276 15.83 14.74 2.20
CA ILE A 276 17.26 14.46 2.36
C ILE A 276 18.02 15.01 1.14
N PRO A 277 18.92 16.00 1.33
CA PRO A 277 19.62 16.67 0.21
C PRO A 277 20.80 15.84 -0.35
N ASN A 278 20.69 14.51 -0.34
CA ASN A 278 21.66 13.57 -0.89
C ASN A 278 20.90 12.46 -1.63
N LYS A 279 21.23 12.20 -2.89
CA LYS A 279 20.50 11.25 -3.73
C LYS A 279 20.52 9.83 -3.15
N LEU A 280 21.68 9.33 -2.72
CA LEU A 280 21.79 8.00 -2.14
C LEU A 280 21.05 7.93 -0.80
N GLY A 281 21.28 8.91 0.09
CA GLY A 281 20.60 8.98 1.39
C GLY A 281 19.09 9.03 1.26
N GLY A 282 18.57 9.85 0.34
CA GLY A 282 17.14 9.93 0.05
C GLY A 282 16.57 8.62 -0.49
N THR A 283 17.29 7.96 -1.42
CA THR A 283 16.87 6.65 -1.97
C THR A 283 16.83 5.57 -0.88
N VAL A 284 17.87 5.51 -0.03
CA VAL A 284 17.89 4.59 1.12
C VAL A 284 16.74 4.86 2.07
N ALA A 285 16.47 6.13 2.41
CA ALA A 285 15.38 6.50 3.31
C ALA A 285 13.99 6.17 2.72
N LEU A 286 13.80 6.33 1.39
CA LEU A 286 12.58 5.89 0.71
C LEU A 286 12.37 4.38 0.88
N VAL A 287 13.38 3.56 0.65
CA VAL A 287 13.29 2.10 0.81
C VAL A 287 13.05 1.75 2.29
N LEU A 288 13.79 2.39 3.20
CA LEU A 288 13.62 2.17 4.64
C LEU A 288 12.24 2.58 5.14
N SER A 289 11.59 3.58 4.55
CA SER A 289 10.25 4.01 4.97
C SER A 289 9.20 2.89 4.89
N VAL A 290 9.42 1.91 4.03
CA VAL A 290 8.56 0.73 3.90
C VAL A 290 9.16 -0.46 4.64
N THR A 291 10.44 -0.74 4.43
CA THR A 291 11.09 -1.95 4.96
C THR A 291 11.29 -1.92 6.48
N ILE A 292 11.23 -0.75 7.11
CA ILE A 292 11.31 -0.62 8.58
C ILE A 292 10.16 -1.37 9.30
N LEU A 293 9.03 -1.59 8.63
CA LEU A 293 7.95 -2.42 9.16
C LEU A 293 8.41 -3.84 9.53
N LEU A 294 9.40 -4.37 8.81
CA LEU A 294 9.97 -5.70 9.09
C LEU A 294 10.62 -5.79 10.47
N THR A 295 11.03 -4.67 11.06
CA THR A 295 11.72 -4.64 12.35
C THR A 295 10.76 -4.79 13.54
N MET A 296 9.48 -4.46 13.39
CA MET A 296 8.51 -4.37 14.47
C MET A 296 8.39 -5.63 15.35
N PRO A 297 8.34 -6.86 14.78
CA PRO A 297 8.26 -8.08 15.60
C PRO A 297 9.51 -8.35 16.45
N PHE A 298 10.63 -7.75 16.09
CA PHE A 298 11.94 -7.96 16.73
C PHE A 298 12.32 -6.86 17.72
N THR A 299 11.68 -5.70 17.61
CA THR A 299 11.96 -4.53 18.47
C THR A 299 10.93 -4.33 19.58
N HIS A 300 9.91 -5.18 19.66
CA HIS A 300 8.88 -5.11 20.69
C HIS A 300 9.41 -5.59 22.05
N THR A 301 9.37 -4.74 23.06
CA THR A 301 9.90 -5.02 24.42
C THR A 301 8.82 -4.95 25.52
N SER A 302 7.61 -4.46 25.18
CA SER A 302 6.52 -4.34 26.15
C SER A 302 5.88 -5.69 26.48
N TYR A 303 5.47 -5.87 27.73
CA TYR A 303 4.65 -7.02 28.14
C TYR A 303 3.23 -6.98 27.53
N MET A 304 2.72 -5.78 27.24
CA MET A 304 1.43 -5.57 26.61
C MET A 304 1.57 -5.46 25.08
N ARG A 305 0.84 -6.29 24.34
CA ARG A 305 0.84 -6.26 22.86
C ARG A 305 0.12 -5.04 22.31
N SER A 306 -1.12 -4.84 22.79
CA SER A 306 -1.98 -3.76 22.31
C SER A 306 -1.58 -2.41 22.90
N MET A 307 -1.54 -1.37 22.08
CA MET A 307 -1.34 0.01 22.53
C MET A 307 -2.53 0.54 23.35
N THR A 308 -3.66 -0.16 23.39
CA THR A 308 -4.81 0.18 24.26
C THR A 308 -4.39 0.41 25.72
N PHE A 309 -3.36 -0.31 26.18
CA PHE A 309 -2.83 -0.23 27.55
C PHE A 309 -1.46 0.42 27.63
N ARG A 310 -1.03 1.13 26.58
CA ARG A 310 0.31 1.71 26.42
C ARG A 310 0.22 3.19 26.05
N PRO A 311 -0.05 4.09 27.01
CA PRO A 311 -0.38 5.51 26.72
C PRO A 311 0.75 6.26 26.01
N LEU A 312 2.01 5.98 26.31
CA LEU A 312 3.14 6.61 25.62
C LEU A 312 3.20 6.16 24.14
N MET A 313 3.01 4.87 23.90
CA MET A 313 2.99 4.35 22.53
C MET A 313 1.72 4.76 21.78
N GLN A 314 0.57 4.96 22.44
CA GLN A 314 -0.61 5.57 21.81
C GLN A 314 -0.29 6.96 21.28
N PHE A 315 0.35 7.80 22.09
CA PHE A 315 0.77 9.13 21.67
C PHE A 315 1.69 9.08 20.45
N MET A 316 2.69 8.20 20.47
CA MET A 316 3.62 8.02 19.35
C MET A 316 2.92 7.49 18.09
N PHE A 317 1.94 6.59 18.24
CA PHE A 317 1.16 6.09 17.11
C PHE A 317 0.34 7.20 16.43
N TRP A 318 -0.36 8.02 17.20
CA TRP A 318 -1.13 9.13 16.64
C TRP A 318 -0.22 10.22 16.06
N THR A 319 0.97 10.39 16.63
CA THR A 319 2.02 11.22 16.04
C THR A 319 2.46 10.65 14.69
N LEU A 320 2.63 9.32 14.57
CA LEU A 320 2.95 8.68 13.29
C LEU A 320 1.85 8.91 12.25
N VAL A 321 0.57 8.78 12.62
CA VAL A 321 -0.56 9.04 11.73
C VAL A 321 -0.57 10.49 11.25
N ALA A 322 -0.43 11.45 12.17
CA ALA A 322 -0.36 12.86 11.84
C ALA A 322 0.85 13.16 10.94
N THR A 323 1.99 12.58 11.23
CA THR A 323 3.23 12.68 10.45
C THR A 323 3.05 12.14 9.03
N PHE A 324 2.45 10.96 8.87
CA PHE A 324 2.18 10.35 7.56
C PHE A 324 1.30 11.27 6.69
N ILE A 325 0.24 11.84 7.27
CA ILE A 325 -0.64 12.79 6.57
C ILE A 325 0.12 14.07 6.20
N THR A 326 0.90 14.60 7.12
CA THR A 326 1.65 15.86 6.90
C THR A 326 2.74 15.69 5.86
N ILE A 327 3.50 14.58 5.86
CA ILE A 327 4.50 14.28 4.81
C ILE A 327 3.80 14.14 3.44
N THR A 328 2.71 13.40 3.38
CA THR A 328 1.91 13.23 2.16
C THR A 328 1.47 14.57 1.60
N TRP A 329 0.94 15.46 2.45
CA TRP A 329 0.57 16.81 2.06
C TRP A 329 1.78 17.66 1.62
N ALA A 330 2.87 17.68 2.39
CA ALA A 330 4.06 18.47 2.08
C ALA A 330 4.71 18.01 0.75
N ALA A 331 4.63 16.70 0.43
CA ALA A 331 5.15 16.16 -0.82
C ALA A 331 4.41 16.66 -2.07
N THR A 332 3.19 17.19 -1.95
CA THR A 332 2.48 17.82 -3.07
C THR A 332 2.90 19.27 -3.33
N LYS A 333 3.69 19.87 -2.43
CA LYS A 333 4.08 21.28 -2.47
C LYS A 333 5.43 21.47 -3.17
N PRO A 334 5.76 22.69 -3.63
CA PRO A 334 7.08 23.01 -4.17
C PRO A 334 8.22 22.68 -3.19
N VAL A 335 9.44 22.46 -3.74
CA VAL A 335 10.65 22.14 -2.94
C VAL A 335 11.28 23.43 -2.44
N GLU A 336 10.59 24.15 -1.57
CA GLU A 336 11.00 25.43 -0.99
C GLU A 336 10.52 25.57 0.46
N PRO A 337 11.12 26.45 1.26
CA PRO A 337 10.60 26.76 2.59
C PRO A 337 9.17 27.35 2.50
N PRO A 338 8.25 26.99 3.44
CA PRO A 338 8.48 26.17 4.64
C PRO A 338 8.35 24.66 4.40
N PHE A 339 7.97 24.20 3.20
CA PHE A 339 7.59 22.82 2.92
C PHE A 339 8.78 21.84 3.05
N THR A 340 9.99 22.28 2.68
CA THR A 340 11.22 21.48 2.88
C THR A 340 11.50 21.24 4.36
N THR A 341 11.40 22.26 5.20
CA THR A 341 11.60 22.14 6.65
C THR A 341 10.53 21.25 7.30
N ILE A 342 9.27 21.39 6.89
CA ILE A 342 8.17 20.53 7.35
C ILE A 342 8.47 19.07 6.95
N GLY A 343 8.88 18.82 5.71
CA GLY A 343 9.25 17.49 5.23
C GLY A 343 10.40 16.87 6.05
N GLN A 344 11.43 17.63 6.36
CA GLN A 344 12.56 17.18 7.17
C GLN A 344 12.14 16.82 8.61
N ALA A 345 11.41 17.73 9.28
CA ALA A 345 10.96 17.50 10.65
C ALA A 345 10.02 16.27 10.73
N THR A 346 9.08 16.18 9.82
CA THR A 346 8.13 15.05 9.79
C THR A 346 8.79 13.74 9.38
N SER A 347 9.82 13.74 8.53
CA SER A 347 10.59 12.54 8.21
C SER A 347 11.33 12.00 9.43
N ILE A 348 11.90 12.86 10.28
CA ILE A 348 12.52 12.48 11.55
C ILE A 348 11.46 11.86 12.48
N LEU A 349 10.30 12.48 12.62
CA LEU A 349 9.21 11.98 13.45
C LEU A 349 8.66 10.63 12.95
N TYR A 350 8.62 10.41 11.63
CA TYR A 350 8.22 9.13 11.05
C TYR A 350 9.11 7.99 11.53
N PHE A 351 10.42 8.14 11.44
CA PHE A 351 11.38 7.11 11.89
C PHE A 351 11.46 7.02 13.42
N ALA A 352 11.22 8.13 14.13
CA ALA A 352 11.24 8.15 15.58
C ALA A 352 10.26 7.16 16.22
N PHE A 353 9.09 6.95 15.63
CA PHE A 353 8.13 5.94 16.08
C PHE A 353 8.76 4.54 16.21
N PHE A 354 9.48 4.11 15.18
CA PHE A 354 10.09 2.78 15.13
C PHE A 354 11.29 2.66 16.05
N ILE A 355 12.10 3.72 16.14
CA ILE A 355 13.33 3.74 16.96
C ILE A 355 12.99 3.82 18.45
N THR A 356 11.95 4.58 18.82
CA THR A 356 11.57 4.75 20.23
C THR A 356 10.73 3.61 20.79
N ASN A 357 10.09 2.79 19.95
CA ASN A 357 9.23 1.69 20.39
C ASN A 357 9.87 0.76 21.44
N PRO A 358 11.11 0.24 21.26
CA PRO A 358 11.72 -0.61 22.29
C PRO A 358 12.01 0.12 23.61
N MET A 359 12.39 1.39 23.54
CA MET A 359 12.68 2.21 24.74
C MET A 359 11.39 2.50 25.52
N LEU A 360 10.35 2.90 24.83
CA LEU A 360 9.06 3.21 25.45
C LEU A 360 8.39 1.95 26.02
N GLY A 361 8.50 0.80 25.32
CA GLY A 361 8.00 -0.46 25.84
C GLY A 361 8.67 -0.85 27.16
N TRP A 362 9.99 -0.70 27.26
CA TRP A 362 10.73 -0.92 28.49
C TRP A 362 10.32 0.06 29.61
N LEU A 363 10.15 1.34 29.28
CA LEU A 363 9.75 2.36 30.23
C LEU A 363 8.33 2.08 30.78
N GLU A 364 7.37 1.78 29.90
CA GLU A 364 5.99 1.44 30.30
C GLU A 364 5.92 0.22 31.20
N ASN A 365 6.75 -0.82 30.96
CA ASN A 365 6.87 -1.97 31.83
C ASN A 365 7.33 -1.58 33.25
N LYS A 366 8.33 -0.68 33.37
CA LYS A 366 8.81 -0.20 34.69
C LYS A 366 7.73 0.57 35.44
N ILE A 367 7.03 1.48 34.76
CA ILE A 367 5.93 2.27 35.38
C ILE A 367 4.82 1.35 35.88
N SER A 368 4.48 0.30 35.14
CA SER A 368 3.43 -0.65 35.52
C SER A 368 3.84 -1.47 36.76
N ILE A 369 5.10 -1.88 36.88
CA ILE A 369 5.60 -2.66 38.03
C ILE A 369 5.70 -1.81 39.29
N THR A 370 6.05 -0.53 39.20
CA THR A 370 6.19 0.36 40.36
C THR A 370 4.84 0.81 40.96
N ASN A 371 3.76 0.64 40.23
CA ASN A 371 2.40 0.99 40.65
C ASN A 371 1.57 -0.23 41.14
N THR A 372 2.15 -1.43 41.14
CA THR A 372 1.62 -2.66 41.76
C THR A 372 2.34 -2.97 43.06
#